data_5c11c93cffb93affe8838ddf99d523a3
#
_entry.id   5c11c93cffb93affe8838ddf99d523a3
#
_cell.length_a   1.000
_cell.length_b   1.000
_cell.length_c   1.000
_cell.angle_alpha   90.00
_cell.angle_beta   90.00
_cell.angle_gamma   90.00
#
_symmetry.space_group_name_H-M   'P 1'
#
loop_
_entity.id
_entity.type
_entity.pdbx_description
1 polymer ?
#
loop_
_entity_poly.entity_id
_entity_poly.type
_entity_poly.pdbx_seq_one_letter_code
_entity_poly.pdbx_strand_id
1 'polypeptide(L)'
;MDVEDAAALAETKLAQVLPQRWRHVRSVARRARWVAKTLGLPDDLVAAAWLHDIGYAPDLVQTGFHPLDGARYLRRTGVDGQVVSLVAYHSCAQIEVSPGTFFIAVM
;
A
#
# COMPACT_ATOMS: atom_id res chain seq x y z
N MET A 1 -7.51 8.15 -6.14
CA MET A 1 -7.06 8.60 -4.79
C MET A 1 -5.66 9.18 -4.93
N ASP A 2 -5.46 10.38 -4.48
CA ASP A 2 -4.12 10.93 -4.57
C ASP A 2 -3.24 10.45 -3.41
N VAL A 3 -1.94 10.77 -3.51
CA VAL A 3 -0.96 10.29 -2.54
C VAL A 3 -1.23 10.84 -1.14
N GLU A 4 -1.69 12.09 -1.05
CA GLU A 4 -1.96 12.70 0.24
C GLU A 4 -3.15 12.04 0.93
N ASP A 5 -4.20 11.72 0.18
CA ASP A 5 -5.35 11.02 0.71
C ASP A 5 -4.97 9.60 1.16
N ALA A 6 -4.12 8.94 0.39
CA ALA A 6 -3.64 7.61 0.76
C ALA A 6 -2.84 7.66 2.06
N ALA A 7 -1.96 8.64 2.20
CA ALA A 7 -1.17 8.81 3.41
C ALA A 7 -2.07 9.09 4.63
N ALA A 8 -3.07 9.96 4.45
CA ALA A 8 -3.98 10.31 5.54
C ALA A 8 -4.81 9.09 5.98
N LEU A 9 -5.27 8.29 5.03
CA LEU A 9 -6.03 7.09 5.34
C LEU A 9 -5.16 6.07 6.10
N ALA A 10 -3.94 5.85 5.63
CA ALA A 10 -3.01 4.93 6.30
C ALA A 10 -2.73 5.39 7.73
N GLU A 11 -2.52 6.67 7.93
CA GLU A 11 -2.29 7.24 9.26
C GLU A 11 -3.48 7.00 10.16
N THR A 12 -4.68 7.29 9.67
CA THR A 12 -5.91 7.13 10.43
C THR A 12 -6.09 5.68 10.89
N LYS A 13 -5.74 4.73 10.04
CA LYS A 13 -5.96 3.31 10.33
C LYS A 13 -4.85 2.68 11.18
N LEU A 14 -3.63 3.17 11.08
CA LEU A 14 -2.47 2.47 11.64
C LEU A 14 -1.73 3.22 12.74
N ALA A 15 -1.68 4.54 12.69
CA ALA A 15 -0.71 5.28 13.50
C ALA A 15 -0.85 5.05 15.00
N GLN A 16 -2.07 5.04 15.53
CA GLN A 16 -2.30 4.91 16.96
C GLN A 16 -2.36 3.46 17.42
N VAL A 17 -2.95 2.58 16.63
CA VAL A 17 -3.18 1.19 17.03
C VAL A 17 -1.99 0.28 16.72
N LEU A 18 -1.20 0.61 15.69
CA LEU A 18 -0.05 -0.19 15.26
C LEU A 18 1.13 0.74 14.94
N PRO A 19 1.71 1.42 15.95
CA PRO A 19 2.72 2.44 15.69
C PRO A 19 3.97 1.93 14.99
N GLN A 20 4.39 0.69 15.25
CA GLN A 20 5.55 0.13 14.56
C GLN A 20 5.25 -0.14 13.09
N ARG A 21 4.05 -0.64 12.80
CA ARG A 21 3.60 -0.85 11.42
C ARG A 21 3.50 0.49 10.68
N TRP A 22 2.99 1.49 11.36
CA TRP A 22 2.91 2.83 10.79
C TRP A 22 4.29 3.37 10.41
N ARG A 23 5.30 3.18 11.27
CA ARG A 23 6.66 3.59 10.94
C ARG A 23 7.21 2.86 9.72
N HIS A 24 6.91 1.57 9.62
CA HIS A 24 7.30 0.78 8.45
C HIS A 24 6.66 1.32 7.18
N VAL A 25 5.36 1.60 7.23
CA VAL A 25 4.61 2.13 6.09
C VAL A 25 5.20 3.47 5.64
N ARG A 26 5.50 4.35 6.56
CA ARG A 26 6.11 5.64 6.20
C ARG A 26 7.45 5.47 5.51
N SER A 27 8.26 4.55 5.99
CA SER A 27 9.56 4.26 5.40
C SER A 27 9.42 3.73 3.98
N VAL A 28 8.51 2.78 3.77
CA VAL A 28 8.23 2.19 2.46
C VAL A 28 7.71 3.26 1.50
N ALA A 29 6.78 4.10 1.95
CA ALA A 29 6.21 5.15 1.11
C ALA A 29 7.24 6.19 0.70
N ARG A 30 8.15 6.54 1.60
CA ARG A 30 9.23 7.46 1.28
C ARG A 30 10.13 6.89 0.19
N ARG A 31 10.46 5.62 0.30
CA ARG A 31 11.26 4.92 -0.68
C ARG A 31 10.55 4.83 -2.02
N ALA A 32 9.24 4.55 -1.98
CA ALA A 32 8.43 4.48 -3.20
C ALA A 32 8.39 5.82 -3.92
N ARG A 33 8.27 6.91 -3.17
CA ARG A 33 8.29 8.25 -3.76
C ARG A 33 9.60 8.52 -4.48
N TRP A 34 10.72 8.19 -3.84
CA TRP A 34 12.02 8.39 -4.44
C TRP A 34 12.17 7.59 -5.73
N VAL A 35 11.76 6.34 -5.69
CA VAL A 35 11.83 5.44 -6.85
C VAL A 35 10.93 5.94 -7.98
N ALA A 36 9.69 6.28 -7.68
CA ALA A 36 8.75 6.77 -8.68
C ALA A 36 9.25 8.04 -9.34
N LYS A 37 9.79 8.96 -8.56
CA LYS A 37 10.31 10.21 -9.07
C LYS A 37 11.54 9.98 -9.95
N THR A 38 12.45 9.12 -9.50
CA THR A 38 13.70 8.84 -10.21
C THR A 38 13.44 8.15 -11.55
N LEU A 39 12.48 7.25 -11.60
CA LEU A 39 12.22 6.41 -12.78
C LEU A 39 10.99 6.85 -13.57
N GLY A 40 10.34 7.93 -13.17
CA GLY A 40 9.15 8.42 -13.89
C GLY A 40 7.96 7.49 -13.78
N LEU A 41 7.77 6.83 -12.64
CA LEU A 41 6.65 5.90 -12.44
C LEU A 41 5.41 6.63 -11.92
N PRO A 42 4.22 6.05 -12.13
CA PRO A 42 2.98 6.69 -11.69
C PRO A 42 2.88 6.84 -10.17
N ASP A 43 2.14 7.84 -9.73
CA ASP A 43 1.84 8.06 -8.31
C ASP A 43 1.07 6.92 -7.68
N ASP A 44 0.42 6.07 -8.49
CA ASP A 44 -0.26 4.88 -7.99
C ASP A 44 0.67 4.00 -7.18
N LEU A 45 1.94 3.93 -7.56
CA LEU A 45 2.93 3.17 -6.80
C LEU A 45 3.09 3.74 -5.39
N VAL A 46 3.16 5.06 -5.28
CA VAL A 46 3.33 5.72 -3.99
C VAL A 46 2.07 5.58 -3.13
N ALA A 47 0.89 5.76 -3.75
CA ALA A 47 -0.37 5.58 -3.04
C ALA A 47 -0.50 4.15 -2.52
N ALA A 48 -0.16 3.15 -3.34
CA ALA A 48 -0.20 1.75 -2.93
C ALA A 48 0.81 1.47 -1.81
N ALA A 49 1.96 2.11 -1.84
CA ALA A 49 2.95 1.96 -0.78
C ALA A 49 2.40 2.43 0.58
N TRP A 50 1.70 3.56 0.61
CA TRP A 50 1.03 4.02 1.82
C TRP A 50 -0.01 3.04 2.32
N LEU A 51 -0.71 2.35 1.40
CA LEU A 51 -1.88 1.53 1.73
C LEU A 51 -1.58 0.03 1.82
N HIS A 52 -0.34 -0.39 1.53
CA HIS A 52 -0.07 -1.82 1.37
C HIS A 52 -0.31 -2.64 2.64
N ASP A 53 -0.16 -2.04 3.81
CA ASP A 53 -0.35 -2.72 5.10
C ASP A 53 -1.63 -2.33 5.83
N ILE A 54 -2.52 -1.59 5.16
CA ILE A 54 -3.75 -1.10 5.81
C ILE A 54 -4.62 -2.24 6.34
N GLY A 55 -4.52 -3.42 5.72
CA GLY A 55 -5.30 -4.60 6.12
C GLY A 55 -4.93 -5.14 7.49
N TYR A 56 -3.85 -4.69 8.10
CA TYR A 56 -3.53 -5.03 9.48
C TYR A 56 -4.39 -4.27 10.49
N ALA A 57 -5.06 -3.20 10.07
CA ALA A 57 -5.90 -2.42 10.98
C ALA A 57 -6.99 -3.32 11.57
N PRO A 58 -7.16 -3.33 12.90
CA PRO A 58 -8.10 -4.26 13.53
C PRO A 58 -9.53 -4.17 12.99
N ASP A 59 -9.98 -2.98 12.63
CA ASP A 59 -11.33 -2.78 12.10
C ASP A 59 -11.50 -3.24 10.66
N LEU A 60 -10.42 -3.60 9.98
CA LEU A 60 -10.47 -4.07 8.60
C LEU A 60 -10.23 -5.58 8.45
N VAL A 61 -9.86 -6.24 9.53
CA VAL A 61 -9.56 -7.68 9.48
C VAL A 61 -10.83 -8.48 9.24
N GLN A 62 -10.83 -9.27 8.16
CA GLN A 62 -11.90 -10.20 7.84
C GLN A 62 -11.38 -11.61 7.68
N THR A 63 -10.30 -11.79 6.92
CA THR A 63 -9.71 -13.09 6.64
C THR A 63 -8.44 -13.33 7.45
N GLY A 64 -7.80 -12.27 7.95
CA GLY A 64 -6.49 -12.35 8.57
C GLY A 64 -5.33 -12.27 7.58
N PHE A 65 -5.63 -12.24 6.28
CA PHE A 65 -4.61 -12.03 5.24
C PHE A 65 -4.64 -10.56 4.83
N HIS A 66 -3.70 -9.79 5.35
CA HIS A 66 -3.77 -8.33 5.25
C HIS A 66 -3.82 -7.78 3.82
N PRO A 67 -3.14 -8.37 2.80
CA PRO A 67 -3.26 -7.83 1.45
C PRO A 67 -4.69 -7.90 0.92
N LEU A 68 -5.38 -9.00 1.21
CA LEU A 68 -6.76 -9.17 0.78
C LEU A 68 -7.70 -8.27 1.55
N ASP A 69 -7.55 -8.23 2.87
CA ASP A 69 -8.42 -7.42 3.73
C ASP A 69 -8.29 -5.93 3.39
N GLY A 70 -7.07 -5.46 3.16
CA GLY A 70 -6.84 -4.09 2.74
C GLY A 70 -7.42 -3.79 1.37
N ALA A 71 -7.19 -4.67 0.40
CA ALA A 71 -7.70 -4.48 -0.96
C ALA A 71 -9.23 -4.47 -0.99
N ARG A 72 -9.88 -5.34 -0.22
CA ARG A 72 -11.34 -5.37 -0.14
C ARG A 72 -11.90 -4.07 0.40
N TYR A 73 -11.29 -3.55 1.45
CA TYR A 73 -11.72 -2.27 2.02
C TYR A 73 -11.58 -1.15 0.99
N LEU A 74 -10.43 -1.05 0.33
CA LEU A 74 -10.16 0.00 -0.64
C LEU A 74 -11.13 -0.10 -1.83
N ARG A 75 -11.41 -1.31 -2.26
CA ARG A 75 -12.36 -1.54 -3.35
C ARG A 75 -13.76 -1.08 -2.98
N ARG A 76 -14.22 -1.40 -1.76
CA ARG A 76 -15.54 -0.98 -1.28
C ARG A 76 -15.66 0.53 -1.19
N THR A 77 -14.57 1.21 -0.88
CA THR A 77 -14.59 2.66 -0.71
C THR A 77 -14.31 3.42 -2.01
N GLY A 78 -14.20 2.71 -3.13
CA GLY A 78 -14.10 3.33 -4.45
C GLY A 78 -12.72 3.76 -4.88
N VAL A 79 -11.67 3.18 -4.30
CA VAL A 79 -10.30 3.49 -4.69
C VAL A 79 -10.01 2.88 -6.07
N ASP A 80 -9.16 3.53 -6.84
CA ASP A 80 -8.78 3.11 -8.20
C ASP A 80 -8.37 1.64 -8.24
N GLY A 81 -8.83 0.93 -9.27
CA GLY A 81 -8.48 -0.47 -9.46
C GLY A 81 -6.99 -0.75 -9.53
N GLN A 82 -6.21 0.18 -10.08
CA GLN A 82 -4.76 0.05 -10.15
C GLN A 82 -4.15 -0.01 -8.75
N VAL A 83 -4.54 0.90 -7.87
CA VAL A 83 -4.05 0.93 -6.50
C VAL A 83 -4.51 -0.30 -5.74
N VAL A 84 -5.77 -0.69 -5.90
CA VAL A 84 -6.32 -1.89 -5.25
C VAL A 84 -5.52 -3.12 -5.65
N SER A 85 -5.22 -3.28 -6.93
CA SER A 85 -4.44 -4.42 -7.43
C SER A 85 -3.04 -4.45 -6.84
N LEU A 86 -2.39 -3.30 -6.77
CA LEU A 86 -1.05 -3.22 -6.20
C LEU A 86 -1.05 -3.62 -4.72
N VAL A 87 -2.06 -3.20 -3.98
CA VAL A 87 -2.20 -3.58 -2.57
C VAL A 87 -2.50 -5.07 -2.44
N ALA A 88 -3.42 -5.60 -3.26
CA ALA A 88 -3.82 -7.00 -3.18
C ALA A 88 -2.66 -7.95 -3.44
N TYR A 89 -1.77 -7.57 -4.35
CA TYR A 89 -0.73 -8.47 -4.82
C TYR A 89 0.67 -8.14 -4.31
N HIS A 90 0.82 -7.17 -3.41
CA HIS A 90 2.15 -6.76 -2.99
C HIS A 90 2.95 -7.91 -2.36
N SER A 91 2.31 -8.81 -1.63
CA SER A 91 2.99 -9.96 -1.04
C SER A 91 3.42 -11.00 -2.06
N CYS A 92 2.73 -11.04 -3.20
CA CYS A 92 3.02 -12.00 -4.27
C CYS A 92 3.90 -11.41 -5.36
N ALA A 93 4.12 -10.10 -5.33
CA ALA A 93 4.85 -9.40 -6.37
C ALA A 93 6.28 -9.92 -6.52
N GLN A 94 6.86 -10.43 -5.45
CA GLN A 94 8.23 -10.94 -5.50
C GLN A 94 8.37 -12.20 -6.36
N ILE A 95 7.25 -12.77 -6.79
CA ILE A 95 7.26 -13.91 -7.70
C ILE A 95 7.21 -13.42 -9.13
N GLU A 96 6.71 -12.21 -9.31
CA GLU A 96 6.53 -11.62 -10.62
C GLU A 96 7.87 -11.19 -11.19
N VAL A 97 7.97 -11.29 -12.48
CA VAL A 97 9.17 -10.91 -13.19
C VAL A 97 8.92 -9.56 -13.86
N SER A 98 9.97 -8.81 -14.01
CA SER A 98 9.96 -7.55 -14.71
C SER A 98 9.04 -6.54 -14.06
N PRO A 99 7.97 -5.98 -14.56
CA PRO A 99 7.48 -4.75 -13.95
C PRO A 99 7.13 -4.89 -12.46
N GLY A 100 6.75 -6.09 -12.03
CA GLY A 100 6.43 -6.31 -10.62
C GLY A 100 7.64 -6.36 -9.72
N THR A 101 8.77 -6.79 -10.23
CA THR A 101 10.00 -6.91 -9.46
C THR A 101 10.41 -5.59 -8.85
N PHE A 102 10.24 -4.52 -9.60
CA PHE A 102 10.60 -3.20 -9.15
C PHE A 102 9.75 -2.76 -7.97
N PHE A 103 8.46 -3.05 -8.02
CA PHE A 103 7.54 -2.73 -6.94
C PHE A 103 7.95 -3.43 -5.65
N ILE A 104 8.39 -4.66 -5.73
CA ILE A 104 8.84 -5.45 -4.58
C ILE A 104 10.02 -4.80 -3.89
N ALA A 105 10.94 -4.28 -4.63
CA ALA A 105 12.14 -3.67 -4.07
C ALA A 105 11.80 -2.50 -3.16
N VAL A 106 10.63 -1.90 -3.33
CA VAL A 106 10.16 -0.79 -2.52
C VAL A 106 9.39 -1.27 -1.30
N MET A 107 8.59 -2.28 -1.46
CA MET A 107 7.71 -2.82 -0.42
C MET A 107 8.41 -3.84 0.45
#